data_c0d098d6a4ecc8703ed06978c302bcb5
#
_entry.id   c0d098d6a4ecc8703ed06978c302bcb5
#
_cell.length_a   1.000
_cell.length_b   1.000
_cell.length_c   1.000
_cell.angle_alpha   90.00
_cell.angle_beta   90.00
_cell.angle_gamma   90.00
#
_symmetry.space_group_name_H-M   'P 1'
#
loop_
_entity.id
_entity.type
_entity.pdbx_description
1 polymer ?
#
loop_
_entity_poly.entity_id
_entity_poly.type
_entity_poly.pdbx_seq_one_letter_code
_entity_poly.pdbx_strand_id
1 'polypeptide(L)'
;MLSIENLHATVGDKPILKGLTLSLNPGEIHAIMGPNGAGKSTLSYVLGGRPGYEVTGGSVMFTPRHSREGGNPLATLPDTLVRMDPRLRGDDESGAVDLLALAPHERAAAGLFLGFQYPVEIPGVSNVQFLREALNAQRKHRGQPPLSGGEFLKIARAQADAMGMDFDMLKRPVNVGFSGGEKKRNEMVQMGIIDPALAILDETDSGLDIDALRVVGDGINRIMRKPDKAVLLITHYQRLLDYVKPDFVHVLADGRITRTGGAELALELERDGYKELAA
;
A
#
# COMPACT_ATOMS: atom_id res chain seq x y z
N MET A 1 3.76 12.94 2.57
CA MET A 1 3.60 11.49 2.77
C MET A 1 4.46 10.69 1.81
N LEU A 2 4.24 10.76 0.51
CA LEU A 2 5.07 10.12 -0.53
C LEU A 2 5.37 11.12 -1.63
N SER A 3 6.66 11.24 -2.03
CA SER A 3 7.10 12.02 -3.20
C SER A 3 7.89 11.11 -4.12
N ILE A 4 7.47 11.02 -5.36
CA ILE A 4 8.14 10.28 -6.43
C ILE A 4 8.56 11.30 -7.48
N GLU A 5 9.84 11.36 -7.80
CA GLU A 5 10.39 12.30 -8.75
C GLU A 5 11.16 11.58 -9.85
N ASN A 6 10.69 11.76 -11.09
CA ASN A 6 11.33 11.25 -12.30
C ASN A 6 11.75 9.77 -12.21
N LEU A 7 10.86 8.92 -11.68
CA LEU A 7 11.15 7.51 -11.42
C LEU A 7 11.25 6.71 -12.73
N HIS A 8 12.39 6.05 -12.91
CA HIS A 8 12.65 5.11 -13.98
C HIS A 8 12.87 3.71 -13.44
N ALA A 9 12.22 2.71 -14.04
CA ALA A 9 12.41 1.33 -13.62
C ALA A 9 12.30 0.35 -14.80
N THR A 10 13.07 -0.74 -14.74
CA THR A 10 13.09 -1.82 -15.72
C THR A 10 12.64 -3.14 -15.12
N VAL A 11 12.15 -4.02 -15.99
CA VAL A 11 11.90 -5.43 -15.70
C VAL A 11 12.74 -6.24 -16.70
N GLY A 12 13.80 -6.86 -16.22
CA GLY A 12 14.89 -7.29 -17.10
C GLY A 12 15.42 -6.08 -17.88
N ASP A 13 15.61 -6.24 -19.19
CA ASP A 13 16.12 -5.17 -20.07
C ASP A 13 15.04 -4.19 -20.55
N LYS A 14 13.76 -4.41 -20.19
CA LYS A 14 12.66 -3.61 -20.68
C LYS A 14 12.34 -2.43 -19.77
N PRO A 15 12.50 -1.16 -20.22
CA PRO A 15 12.09 0.02 -19.47
C PRO A 15 10.56 0.09 -19.40
N ILE A 16 10.02 0.13 -18.18
CA ILE A 16 8.57 0.18 -17.92
C ILE A 16 8.16 1.54 -17.38
N LEU A 17 8.82 2.02 -16.29
CA LEU A 17 8.62 3.37 -15.80
C LEU A 17 9.65 4.30 -16.47
N LYS A 18 9.18 5.44 -16.97
CA LYS A 18 9.97 6.29 -17.87
C LYS A 18 9.95 7.76 -17.43
N GLY A 19 10.17 8.01 -16.15
CA GLY A 19 10.15 9.35 -15.57
C GLY A 19 8.81 9.67 -14.90
N LEU A 20 8.29 8.73 -14.11
CA LEU A 20 7.04 8.91 -13.35
C LEU A 20 7.27 9.88 -12.20
N THR A 21 6.44 10.92 -12.11
CA THR A 21 6.42 11.88 -11.01
C THR A 21 5.03 11.91 -10.38
N LEU A 22 4.96 11.76 -9.05
CA LEU A 22 3.70 11.70 -8.31
C LEU A 22 3.95 12.10 -6.85
N SER A 23 3.07 12.92 -6.28
CA SER A 23 3.10 13.28 -4.86
C SER A 23 1.77 12.98 -4.19
N LEU A 24 1.81 12.37 -3.01
CA LEU A 24 0.66 12.12 -2.15
C LEU A 24 0.87 12.84 -0.83
N ASN A 25 -0.11 13.65 -0.42
CA ASN A 25 -0.11 14.26 0.92
C ASN A 25 -0.85 13.38 1.94
N PRO A 26 -0.61 13.58 3.23
CA PRO A 26 -1.42 12.94 4.27
C PRO A 26 -2.89 13.35 4.15
N GLY A 27 -3.80 12.42 4.37
CA GLY A 27 -5.24 12.59 4.23
C GLY A 27 -5.78 12.28 2.83
N GLU A 28 -4.92 12.14 1.83
CA GLU A 28 -5.33 11.98 0.43
C GLU A 28 -5.42 10.51 0.01
N ILE A 29 -6.40 10.25 -0.86
CA ILE A 29 -6.57 8.99 -1.59
C ILE A 29 -6.39 9.29 -3.08
N HIS A 30 -5.36 8.73 -3.66
CA HIS A 30 -5.06 8.84 -5.08
C HIS A 30 -5.38 7.54 -5.80
N ALA A 31 -5.97 7.62 -6.99
CA ALA A 31 -6.19 6.48 -7.87
C ALA A 31 -5.31 6.57 -9.10
N ILE A 32 -4.68 5.46 -9.48
CA ILE A 32 -3.98 5.31 -10.75
C ILE A 32 -4.81 4.41 -11.66
N MET A 33 -5.19 4.95 -12.79
CA MET A 33 -5.86 4.26 -13.88
C MET A 33 -4.97 4.27 -15.13
N GLY A 34 -5.24 3.39 -16.08
CA GLY A 34 -4.48 3.35 -17.33
C GLY A 34 -4.58 2.00 -18.03
N PRO A 35 -4.19 1.91 -19.29
CA PRO A 35 -4.27 0.67 -20.06
C PRO A 35 -3.39 -0.44 -19.49
N ASN A 36 -3.62 -1.68 -19.96
CA ASN A 36 -2.77 -2.81 -19.62
C ASN A 36 -1.35 -2.58 -20.14
N GLY A 37 -0.35 -2.92 -19.35
CA GLY A 37 1.05 -2.71 -19.69
C GLY A 37 1.57 -1.30 -19.49
N ALA A 38 0.77 -0.35 -18.99
CA ALA A 38 1.21 1.03 -18.73
C ALA A 38 2.25 1.17 -17.60
N GLY A 39 2.43 0.14 -16.76
CA GLY A 39 3.39 0.14 -15.66
C GLY A 39 2.79 0.24 -14.26
N LYS A 40 1.45 0.11 -14.12
CA LYS A 40 0.75 0.27 -12.83
C LYS A 40 1.26 -0.71 -11.76
N SER A 41 1.23 -2.02 -12.02
CA SER A 41 1.74 -3.02 -11.07
C SER A 41 3.26 -2.96 -10.93
N THR A 42 3.99 -2.49 -11.97
CA THR A 42 5.43 -2.22 -11.84
C THR A 42 5.68 -1.15 -10.79
N LEU A 43 4.89 -0.08 -10.77
CA LEU A 43 4.98 0.96 -9.75
C LEU A 43 4.75 0.39 -8.34
N SER A 44 3.69 -0.40 -8.13
CA SER A 44 3.41 -1.00 -6.82
C SER A 44 4.54 -1.92 -6.36
N TYR A 45 5.12 -2.71 -7.26
CA TYR A 45 6.22 -3.62 -6.94
C TYR A 45 7.54 -2.90 -6.68
N VAL A 46 7.85 -1.85 -7.43
CA VAL A 46 9.01 -0.98 -7.16
C VAL A 46 8.90 -0.33 -5.79
N LEU A 47 7.74 0.25 -5.47
CA LEU A 47 7.48 0.87 -4.16
C LEU A 47 7.50 -0.16 -3.01
N GLY A 48 7.03 -1.40 -3.26
CA GLY A 48 7.10 -2.51 -2.32
C GLY A 48 8.48 -3.13 -2.16
N GLY A 49 9.43 -2.83 -3.05
CA GLY A 49 10.79 -3.40 -3.04
C GLY A 49 10.86 -4.84 -3.54
N ARG A 50 9.94 -5.24 -4.44
CA ARG A 50 9.93 -6.60 -4.99
C ARG A 50 11.18 -6.87 -5.85
N PRO A 51 11.89 -7.99 -5.64
CA PRO A 51 13.02 -8.38 -6.48
C PRO A 51 12.64 -8.52 -7.96
N GLY A 52 13.58 -8.24 -8.86
CA GLY A 52 13.39 -8.32 -10.32
C GLY A 52 12.84 -7.05 -10.96
N TYR A 53 12.67 -5.99 -10.19
CA TYR A 53 12.32 -4.65 -10.64
C TYR A 53 13.46 -3.71 -10.28
N GLU A 54 14.20 -3.23 -11.29
CA GLU A 54 15.39 -2.40 -11.08
C GLU A 54 15.07 -0.93 -11.31
N VAL A 55 15.38 -0.10 -10.31
CA VAL A 55 15.28 1.35 -10.43
C VAL A 55 16.54 1.86 -11.12
N THR A 56 16.36 2.53 -12.25
CA THR A 56 17.47 3.06 -13.07
C THR A 56 17.63 4.56 -12.94
N GLY A 57 16.71 5.26 -12.28
CA GLY A 57 16.78 6.69 -12.02
C GLY A 57 15.59 7.25 -11.26
N GLY A 58 15.71 8.47 -10.79
CA GLY A 58 14.72 9.16 -9.97
C GLY A 58 14.87 8.88 -8.47
N SER A 59 13.93 9.40 -7.68
CA SER A 59 13.90 9.27 -6.23
C SER A 59 12.50 8.97 -5.72
N VAL A 60 12.42 8.33 -4.56
CA VAL A 60 11.16 8.06 -3.85
C VAL A 60 11.35 8.38 -2.38
N MET A 61 10.82 9.51 -1.94
CA MET A 61 10.88 9.94 -0.54
C MET A 61 9.57 9.62 0.16
N PHE A 62 9.67 8.98 1.31
CA PHE A 62 8.54 8.63 2.17
C PHE A 62 8.68 9.27 3.54
N THR A 63 7.67 10.02 3.96
CA THR A 63 7.59 10.63 5.29
C THR A 63 6.45 9.98 6.06
N PRO A 64 6.73 8.94 6.87
CA PRO A 64 5.71 8.31 7.67
C PRO A 64 5.23 9.30 8.74
N ARG A 65 3.91 9.56 8.81
CA ARG A 65 3.28 10.28 9.91
C ARG A 65 2.44 9.28 10.68
N HIS A 66 2.83 8.98 11.89
CA HIS A 66 1.99 8.25 12.83
C HIS A 66 1.33 9.27 13.76
N SER A 67 0.04 9.14 14.04
CA SER A 67 -0.67 9.92 15.04
C SER A 67 0.14 9.92 16.36
N ARG A 68 0.37 11.11 16.88
CA ARG A 68 1.28 11.39 18.00
C ARG A 68 0.71 10.87 19.34
N GLU A 69 0.80 9.58 19.57
CA GLU A 69 0.81 9.05 20.93
C GLU A 69 2.12 8.25 21.15
N GLY A 70 3.29 8.89 20.97
CA GLY A 70 4.54 8.23 21.32
C GLY A 70 5.75 8.44 20.40
N GLY A 71 6.03 9.67 19.96
CA GLY A 71 7.35 9.97 19.43
C GLY A 71 7.53 9.80 17.92
N ASN A 72 8.56 10.46 17.40
CA ASN A 72 9.00 10.37 16.00
C ASN A 72 9.46 8.92 15.70
N PRO A 73 8.86 8.18 14.76
CA PRO A 73 9.27 6.80 14.46
C PRO A 73 10.70 6.69 13.93
N LEU A 74 11.28 7.77 13.39
CA LEU A 74 12.66 7.82 12.94
C LEU A 74 13.66 8.01 14.09
N ALA A 75 13.22 8.52 15.25
CA ALA A 75 14.06 8.59 16.44
C ALA A 75 14.38 7.21 17.04
N THR A 76 13.72 6.15 16.55
CA THR A 76 13.89 4.77 17.02
C THR A 76 14.57 3.85 16.00
N LEU A 77 14.99 4.38 14.83
CA LEU A 77 15.94 3.64 14.01
C LEU A 77 17.19 3.39 14.85
N PRO A 78 17.67 2.15 14.98
CA PRO A 78 18.89 1.88 15.70
C PRO A 78 19.99 2.81 15.15
N ASP A 79 20.69 3.52 16.04
CA ASP A 79 21.83 4.40 15.70
C ASP A 79 22.83 3.75 14.75
N THR A 80 22.88 2.41 14.74
CA THR A 80 23.64 1.59 13.83
C THR A 80 23.19 1.68 12.38
N LEU A 81 21.89 1.75 12.08
CA LEU A 81 21.39 1.89 10.70
C LEU A 81 21.60 3.32 10.19
N VAL A 82 21.37 4.32 11.04
CA VAL A 82 21.59 5.74 10.70
C VAL A 82 23.10 6.06 10.53
N ARG A 83 23.98 5.33 11.23
CA ARG A 83 25.44 5.51 11.14
C ARG A 83 26.09 4.73 9.99
N MET A 84 25.47 3.66 9.49
CA MET A 84 26.08 2.78 8.48
C MET A 84 25.80 3.22 7.03
N ASP A 85 24.73 3.96 6.76
CA ASP A 85 24.46 4.45 5.39
C ASP A 85 24.14 5.95 5.38
N PRO A 86 25.04 6.77 4.78
CA PRO A 86 24.80 8.21 4.60
C PRO A 86 23.53 8.55 3.81
N ARG A 87 22.99 7.59 3.02
CA ARG A 87 21.75 7.75 2.24
C ARG A 87 20.49 7.74 3.10
N LEU A 88 20.58 7.26 4.36
CA LEU A 88 19.50 7.32 5.35
C LEU A 88 19.45 8.66 6.11
N ARG A 89 20.43 9.53 5.90
CA ARG A 89 20.43 10.89 6.40
C ARG A 89 19.67 11.77 5.41
N GLY A 90 18.36 11.89 5.61
CA GLY A 90 17.65 13.08 5.14
C GLY A 90 18.23 14.28 5.90
N ASP A 91 18.87 15.19 5.18
CA ASP A 91 19.52 16.40 5.77
C ASP A 91 18.53 17.46 6.24
N ASP A 92 17.23 17.11 6.34
CA ASP A 92 16.19 18.02 6.77
C ASP A 92 15.37 17.46 7.95
N GLU A 93 14.91 18.36 8.79
CA GLU A 93 14.05 18.13 9.96
C GLU A 93 12.71 17.42 9.62
N SER A 94 12.47 17.04 8.34
CA SER A 94 11.22 16.49 7.83
C SER A 94 10.98 15.03 8.20
N GLY A 95 12.02 14.28 8.58
CA GLY A 95 11.92 12.84 8.86
C GLY A 95 11.56 12.00 7.62
N ALA A 96 11.84 12.49 6.43
CA ALA A 96 11.70 11.76 5.18
C ALA A 96 12.79 10.69 5.03
N VAL A 97 12.44 9.52 4.50
CA VAL A 97 13.38 8.44 4.21
C VAL A 97 13.37 8.12 2.70
N ASP A 98 14.54 7.82 2.15
CA ASP A 98 14.61 7.26 0.80
C ASP A 98 14.05 5.83 0.80
N LEU A 99 12.85 5.67 0.23
CA LEU A 99 12.17 4.38 0.20
C LEU A 99 12.93 3.35 -0.64
N LEU A 100 13.67 3.79 -1.65
CA LEU A 100 14.42 2.90 -2.54
C LEU A 100 15.63 2.27 -1.85
N ALA A 101 16.20 2.94 -0.86
CA ALA A 101 17.31 2.43 -0.07
C ALA A 101 16.89 1.36 0.96
N LEU A 102 15.57 1.26 1.27
CA LEU A 102 15.06 0.34 2.27
C LEU A 102 14.75 -1.04 1.69
N ALA A 103 15.07 -2.11 2.43
CA ALA A 103 14.61 -3.46 2.15
C ALA A 103 13.07 -3.58 2.35
N PRO A 104 12.38 -4.55 1.72
CA PRO A 104 10.92 -4.67 1.82
C PRO A 104 10.38 -4.70 3.25
N HIS A 105 11.05 -5.39 4.17
CA HIS A 105 10.63 -5.47 5.57
C HIS A 105 10.83 -4.13 6.31
N GLU A 106 11.81 -3.32 5.93
CA GLU A 106 12.06 -1.99 6.48
C GLU A 106 11.00 -1.01 5.98
N ARG A 107 10.59 -1.11 4.70
CA ARG A 107 9.46 -0.33 4.15
C ARG A 107 8.16 -0.61 4.90
N ALA A 108 7.88 -1.91 5.16
CA ALA A 108 6.72 -2.32 5.95
C ALA A 108 6.81 -1.80 7.40
N ALA A 109 7.99 -1.84 8.03
CA ALA A 109 8.22 -1.32 9.37
C ALA A 109 8.07 0.21 9.42
N ALA A 110 8.47 0.92 8.38
CA ALA A 110 8.26 2.37 8.22
C ALA A 110 6.78 2.74 8.04
N GLY A 111 5.90 1.77 7.79
CA GLY A 111 4.44 1.99 7.70
C GLY A 111 3.86 1.91 6.31
N LEU A 112 4.57 1.30 5.36
CA LEU A 112 4.03 0.99 4.04
C LEU A 112 3.32 -0.36 4.06
N PHE A 113 2.11 -0.42 3.49
CA PHE A 113 1.36 -1.66 3.25
C PHE A 113 1.16 -1.83 1.74
N LEU A 114 1.41 -3.05 1.24
CA LEU A 114 1.16 -3.41 -0.15
C LEU A 114 0.05 -4.46 -0.22
N GLY A 115 -1.10 -4.08 -0.78
CA GLY A 115 -2.15 -5.01 -1.18
C GLY A 115 -1.85 -5.55 -2.57
N PHE A 116 -1.77 -6.87 -2.68
CA PHE A 116 -1.41 -7.53 -3.94
C PHE A 116 -2.63 -7.78 -4.82
N GLN A 117 -2.46 -7.72 -6.14
CA GLN A 117 -3.46 -8.15 -7.09
C GLN A 117 -3.94 -9.59 -6.78
N TYR A 118 -2.99 -10.49 -6.53
CA TYR A 118 -3.24 -11.86 -6.09
C TYR A 118 -2.58 -12.09 -4.73
N PRO A 119 -3.38 -12.09 -3.62
CA PRO A 119 -2.84 -12.34 -2.29
C PRO A 119 -2.18 -13.73 -2.19
N VAL A 120 -0.95 -13.77 -1.67
CA VAL A 120 -0.12 -14.97 -1.60
C VAL A 120 -0.67 -15.94 -0.57
N GLU A 121 -0.61 -17.25 -0.87
CA GLU A 121 -0.88 -18.32 0.08
C GLU A 121 0.41 -18.71 0.82
N ILE A 122 0.31 -18.91 2.15
CA ILE A 122 1.44 -19.36 2.96
C ILE A 122 1.02 -20.64 3.72
N PRO A 123 1.26 -21.83 3.10
CA PRO A 123 0.90 -23.08 3.73
C PRO A 123 1.64 -23.29 5.06
N GLY A 124 0.95 -23.84 6.06
CA GLY A 124 1.52 -24.17 7.37
C GLY A 124 1.67 -22.99 8.34
N VAL A 125 1.42 -21.76 7.93
CA VAL A 125 1.50 -20.57 8.79
C VAL A 125 0.09 -19.97 8.96
N SER A 126 -0.47 -19.98 10.18
CA SER A 126 -1.79 -19.38 10.41
C SER A 126 -1.76 -17.86 10.31
N ASN A 127 -2.89 -17.26 9.86
CA ASN A 127 -3.02 -15.81 9.81
C ASN A 127 -2.75 -15.16 11.19
N VAL A 128 -3.30 -15.72 12.28
CA VAL A 128 -3.07 -15.22 13.65
C VAL A 128 -1.58 -15.13 13.96
N GLN A 129 -0.83 -16.18 13.66
CA GLN A 129 0.59 -16.25 13.96
C GLN A 129 1.39 -15.28 13.10
N PHE A 130 1.13 -15.29 11.79
CA PHE A 130 1.75 -14.38 10.82
C PHE A 130 1.54 -12.91 11.20
N LEU A 131 0.29 -12.52 11.46
CA LEU A 131 -0.06 -11.13 11.74
C LEU A 131 0.45 -10.65 13.11
N ARG A 132 0.49 -11.54 14.12
CA ARG A 132 1.08 -11.19 15.41
C ARG A 132 2.57 -10.91 15.30
N GLU A 133 3.30 -11.74 14.56
CA GLU A 133 4.73 -11.52 14.35
C GLU A 133 5.00 -10.26 13.51
N ALA A 134 4.20 -10.03 12.45
CA ALA A 134 4.32 -8.83 11.63
C ALA A 134 4.06 -7.55 12.45
N LEU A 135 2.99 -7.52 13.25
CA LEU A 135 2.67 -6.37 14.10
C LEU A 135 3.74 -6.15 15.18
N ASN A 136 4.22 -7.21 15.82
CA ASN A 136 5.26 -7.13 16.84
C ASN A 136 6.61 -6.69 16.23
N ALA A 137 6.93 -7.10 15.01
CA ALA A 137 8.11 -6.60 14.31
C ALA A 137 8.02 -5.08 14.05
N GLN A 138 6.87 -4.57 13.62
CA GLN A 138 6.65 -3.12 13.47
C GLN A 138 6.74 -2.39 14.82
N ARG A 139 6.13 -2.92 15.88
CA ARG A 139 6.20 -2.35 17.22
C ARG A 139 7.64 -2.27 17.72
N LYS A 140 8.40 -3.34 17.53
CA LYS A 140 9.84 -3.36 17.85
C LYS A 140 10.62 -2.28 17.10
N HIS A 141 10.34 -2.11 15.80
CA HIS A 141 10.96 -1.06 14.99
C HIS A 141 10.63 0.35 15.52
N ARG A 142 9.42 0.53 16.07
CA ARG A 142 8.97 1.78 16.68
C ARG A 142 9.37 1.92 18.16
N GLY A 143 10.23 1.04 18.71
CA GLY A 143 10.63 1.06 20.12
C GLY A 143 9.51 0.72 21.11
N GLN A 144 8.41 0.11 20.63
CA GLN A 144 7.27 -0.27 21.45
C GLN A 144 7.41 -1.73 21.94
N PRO A 145 6.91 -2.06 23.15
CA PRO A 145 6.91 -3.43 23.63
C PRO A 145 6.01 -4.32 22.79
N PRO A 146 6.35 -5.63 22.65
CA PRO A 146 5.51 -6.57 21.91
C PRO A 146 4.15 -6.75 22.63
N LEU A 147 3.11 -7.00 21.83
CA LEU A 147 1.79 -7.36 22.35
C LEU A 147 1.79 -8.79 22.88
N SER A 148 1.13 -8.99 23.99
CA SER A 148 0.78 -10.33 24.45
C SER A 148 -0.18 -11.02 23.48
N GLY A 149 -0.29 -12.34 23.56
CA GLY A 149 -1.24 -13.09 22.73
C GLY A 149 -2.69 -12.64 22.94
N GLY A 150 -3.09 -12.32 24.17
CA GLY A 150 -4.44 -11.86 24.48
C GLY A 150 -4.77 -10.48 23.92
N GLU A 151 -3.84 -9.53 23.98
CA GLU A 151 -4.00 -8.20 23.41
C GLU A 151 -4.11 -8.27 21.89
N PHE A 152 -3.23 -9.05 21.26
CA PHE A 152 -3.28 -9.26 19.81
C PHE A 152 -4.61 -9.88 19.38
N LEU A 153 -5.10 -10.92 20.07
CA LEU A 153 -6.37 -11.58 19.72
C LEU A 153 -7.57 -10.65 19.83
N LYS A 154 -7.56 -9.67 20.75
CA LYS A 154 -8.61 -8.63 20.83
C LYS A 154 -8.61 -7.77 19.55
N ILE A 155 -7.44 -7.32 19.12
CA ILE A 155 -7.29 -6.51 17.90
C ILE A 155 -7.73 -7.34 16.68
N ALA A 156 -7.22 -8.57 16.55
CA ALA A 156 -7.51 -9.42 15.40
C ALA A 156 -9.02 -9.73 15.29
N ARG A 157 -9.69 -10.01 16.42
CA ARG A 157 -11.14 -10.24 16.45
C ARG A 157 -11.91 -9.00 16.03
N ALA A 158 -11.59 -7.84 16.59
CA ALA A 158 -12.25 -6.58 16.23
C ALA A 158 -12.11 -6.25 14.73
N GLN A 159 -10.95 -6.52 14.12
CA GLN A 159 -10.75 -6.30 12.70
C GLN A 159 -11.49 -7.34 11.83
N ALA A 160 -11.53 -8.60 12.24
CA ALA A 160 -12.31 -9.63 11.56
C ALA A 160 -13.82 -9.30 11.58
N ASP A 161 -14.36 -8.99 12.76
CA ASP A 161 -15.76 -8.61 12.95
C ASP A 161 -16.14 -7.39 12.08
N ALA A 162 -15.29 -6.38 12.04
CA ALA A 162 -15.51 -5.16 11.26
C ALA A 162 -15.50 -5.40 9.74
N MET A 163 -14.90 -6.50 9.27
CA MET A 163 -14.90 -6.93 7.86
C MET A 163 -15.93 -8.03 7.57
N GLY A 164 -16.77 -8.39 8.54
CA GLY A 164 -17.72 -9.50 8.41
C GLY A 164 -17.02 -10.84 8.10
N MET A 165 -15.81 -11.04 8.65
CA MET A 165 -15.02 -12.25 8.46
C MET A 165 -15.09 -13.10 9.74
N ASP A 166 -15.40 -14.40 9.58
CA ASP A 166 -15.35 -15.32 10.68
C ASP A 166 -13.92 -15.39 11.25
N PHE A 167 -13.80 -15.15 12.56
CA PHE A 167 -12.52 -15.18 13.25
C PHE A 167 -11.79 -16.53 13.10
N ASP A 168 -12.50 -17.63 12.94
CA ASP A 168 -11.90 -18.95 12.75
C ASP A 168 -11.11 -19.06 11.43
N MET A 169 -11.42 -18.23 10.44
CA MET A 169 -10.61 -18.13 9.24
C MET A 169 -9.19 -17.62 9.52
N LEU A 170 -9.01 -16.78 10.55
CA LEU A 170 -7.67 -16.31 10.94
C LEU A 170 -6.82 -17.42 11.61
N LYS A 171 -7.43 -18.51 12.08
CA LYS A 171 -6.70 -19.68 12.58
C LYS A 171 -6.15 -20.56 11.46
N ARG A 172 -6.71 -20.43 10.22
CA ARG A 172 -6.27 -21.18 9.05
C ARG A 172 -4.95 -20.62 8.48
N PRO A 173 -4.21 -21.42 7.71
CA PRO A 173 -3.05 -20.95 6.97
C PRO A 173 -3.40 -19.74 6.08
N VAL A 174 -2.46 -18.79 5.97
CA VAL A 174 -2.66 -17.53 5.24
C VAL A 174 -3.18 -17.80 3.83
N ASN A 175 -4.41 -17.35 3.56
CA ASN A 175 -5.09 -17.41 2.26
C ASN A 175 -5.29 -18.81 1.65
N VAL A 176 -4.86 -19.89 2.30
CA VAL A 176 -4.96 -21.27 1.74
C VAL A 176 -6.41 -21.71 1.70
N GLY A 177 -6.90 -22.00 0.49
CA GLY A 177 -8.28 -22.42 0.25
C GLY A 177 -9.32 -21.34 0.51
N PHE A 178 -8.94 -20.06 0.53
CA PHE A 178 -9.87 -18.94 0.54
C PHE A 178 -10.35 -18.64 -0.87
N SER A 179 -11.62 -18.32 -1.03
CA SER A 179 -12.16 -17.73 -2.25
C SER A 179 -11.54 -16.35 -2.52
N GLY A 180 -11.69 -15.82 -3.73
CA GLY A 180 -11.19 -14.49 -4.09
C GLY A 180 -11.68 -13.40 -3.14
N GLY A 181 -12.99 -13.38 -2.84
CA GLY A 181 -13.58 -12.42 -1.90
C GLY A 181 -13.07 -12.58 -0.46
N GLU A 182 -12.88 -13.81 0.02
CA GLU A 182 -12.31 -14.08 1.34
C GLU A 182 -10.85 -13.63 1.43
N LYS A 183 -10.04 -13.84 0.38
CA LYS A 183 -8.65 -13.34 0.31
C LYS A 183 -8.61 -11.82 0.43
N LYS A 184 -9.49 -11.11 -0.28
CA LYS A 184 -9.53 -9.65 -0.23
C LYS A 184 -10.07 -9.11 1.10
N ARG A 185 -11.07 -9.76 1.70
CA ARG A 185 -11.48 -9.44 3.08
C ARG A 185 -10.35 -9.67 4.08
N ASN A 186 -9.62 -10.79 3.96
CA ASN A 186 -8.46 -11.08 4.79
C ASN A 186 -7.36 -10.01 4.62
N GLU A 187 -7.12 -9.53 3.41
CA GLU A 187 -6.19 -8.44 3.14
C GLU A 187 -6.61 -7.14 3.86
N MET A 188 -7.90 -6.81 3.89
CA MET A 188 -8.41 -5.67 4.68
C MET A 188 -8.28 -5.89 6.19
N VAL A 189 -8.49 -7.11 6.69
CA VAL A 189 -8.21 -7.46 8.09
C VAL A 189 -6.73 -7.29 8.42
N GLN A 190 -5.84 -7.76 7.55
CA GLN A 190 -4.40 -7.56 7.67
C GLN A 190 -4.04 -6.07 7.71
N MET A 191 -4.55 -5.27 6.77
CA MET A 191 -4.33 -3.83 6.74
C MET A 191 -4.85 -3.14 8.02
N GLY A 192 -6.00 -3.55 8.54
CA GLY A 192 -6.57 -3.00 9.77
C GLY A 192 -5.78 -3.36 11.02
N ILE A 193 -5.15 -4.54 11.07
CA ILE A 193 -4.28 -4.98 12.18
C ILE A 193 -2.93 -4.23 12.12
N ILE A 194 -2.35 -4.12 10.94
CA ILE A 194 -1.05 -3.48 10.71
C ILE A 194 -1.12 -1.96 10.87
N ASP A 195 -2.27 -1.37 10.56
CA ASP A 195 -2.56 0.07 10.67
C ASP A 195 -1.47 0.95 10.01
N PRO A 196 -1.27 0.84 8.68
CA PRO A 196 -0.20 1.51 7.96
C PRO A 196 -0.41 3.02 7.84
N ALA A 197 0.67 3.77 7.57
CA ALA A 197 0.61 5.17 7.19
C ALA A 197 0.29 5.35 5.70
N LEU A 198 0.82 4.48 4.85
CA LEU A 198 0.59 4.47 3.40
C LEU A 198 0.17 3.07 2.96
N ALA A 199 -0.99 2.97 2.31
CA ALA A 199 -1.43 1.75 1.64
C ALA A 199 -1.32 1.90 0.12
N ILE A 200 -0.64 0.97 -0.53
CA ILE A 200 -0.61 0.80 -1.98
C ILE A 200 -1.46 -0.43 -2.28
N LEU A 201 -2.57 -0.27 -3.00
CA LEU A 201 -3.55 -1.32 -3.24
C LEU A 201 -3.63 -1.60 -4.74
N ASP A 202 -3.06 -2.73 -5.17
CA ASP A 202 -2.98 -3.11 -6.58
C ASP A 202 -4.14 -4.02 -6.96
N GLU A 203 -5.05 -3.52 -7.80
CA GLU A 203 -6.24 -4.21 -8.31
C GLU A 203 -7.02 -4.98 -7.24
N THR A 204 -7.25 -4.33 -6.10
CA THR A 204 -7.94 -4.93 -4.95
C THR A 204 -9.40 -5.28 -5.24
N ASP A 205 -9.97 -4.72 -6.30
CA ASP A 205 -11.33 -4.93 -6.80
C ASP A 205 -11.44 -6.09 -7.82
N SER A 206 -10.33 -6.66 -8.26
CA SER A 206 -10.33 -7.71 -9.29
C SER A 206 -11.04 -8.98 -8.82
N GLY A 207 -12.02 -9.44 -9.62
CA GLY A 207 -12.76 -10.69 -9.37
C GLY A 207 -13.73 -10.66 -8.19
N LEU A 208 -14.07 -9.48 -7.66
CA LEU A 208 -15.04 -9.32 -6.59
C LEU A 208 -16.46 -9.15 -7.13
N ASP A 209 -17.43 -9.75 -6.44
CA ASP A 209 -18.84 -9.40 -6.57
C ASP A 209 -19.14 -8.04 -5.91
N ILE A 210 -20.35 -7.54 -6.11
CA ILE A 210 -20.77 -6.21 -5.63
C ILE A 210 -20.70 -6.10 -4.09
N ASP A 211 -21.07 -7.15 -3.38
CA ASP A 211 -21.09 -7.15 -1.91
C ASP A 211 -19.68 -7.19 -1.34
N ALA A 212 -18.80 -8.03 -1.89
CA ALA A 212 -17.39 -8.05 -1.51
C ALA A 212 -16.68 -6.74 -1.83
N LEU A 213 -16.99 -6.13 -2.97
CA LEU A 213 -16.44 -4.83 -3.38
C LEU A 213 -16.83 -3.72 -2.40
N ARG A 214 -18.11 -3.69 -1.95
CA ARG A 214 -18.57 -2.75 -0.93
C ARG A 214 -17.81 -2.92 0.38
N VAL A 215 -17.69 -4.15 0.87
CA VAL A 215 -16.95 -4.45 2.11
C VAL A 215 -15.49 -3.99 2.03
N VAL A 216 -14.83 -4.21 0.90
CA VAL A 216 -13.46 -3.75 0.66
C VAL A 216 -13.39 -2.22 0.64
N GLY A 217 -14.27 -1.54 -0.10
CA GLY A 217 -14.31 -0.08 -0.18
C GLY A 217 -14.58 0.58 1.19
N ASP A 218 -15.55 0.05 1.95
CA ASP A 218 -15.85 0.50 3.32
C ASP A 218 -14.65 0.25 4.25
N GLY A 219 -13.97 -0.89 4.08
CA GLY A 219 -12.76 -1.23 4.80
C GLY A 219 -11.63 -0.24 4.56
N ILE A 220 -11.36 0.11 3.29
CA ILE A 220 -10.36 1.12 2.92
C ILE A 220 -10.69 2.46 3.59
N ASN A 221 -11.94 2.94 3.46
CA ASN A 221 -12.36 4.20 4.06
C ASN A 221 -12.21 4.18 5.58
N ARG A 222 -12.67 3.13 6.25
CA ARG A 222 -12.61 3.00 7.71
C ARG A 222 -11.18 2.99 8.25
N ILE A 223 -10.27 2.31 7.57
CA ILE A 223 -8.88 2.14 8.03
C ILE A 223 -8.02 3.32 7.61
N MET A 224 -8.16 3.79 6.39
CA MET A 224 -7.20 4.67 5.74
C MET A 224 -7.66 6.12 5.54
N ARG A 225 -8.97 6.41 5.51
CA ARG A 225 -9.42 7.82 5.36
C ARG A 225 -9.27 8.58 6.68
N LYS A 226 -8.04 8.89 7.01
CA LYS A 226 -7.62 9.62 8.20
C LYS A 226 -6.59 10.68 7.82
N PRO A 227 -6.51 11.81 8.56
CA PRO A 227 -5.67 12.97 8.18
C PRO A 227 -4.17 12.69 8.18
N ASP A 228 -3.73 11.61 8.81
CA ASP A 228 -2.32 11.20 8.93
C ASP A 228 -1.94 10.02 8.01
N LYS A 229 -2.88 9.55 7.17
CA LYS A 229 -2.69 8.41 6.27
C LYS A 229 -2.87 8.79 4.81
N ALA A 230 -2.34 7.97 3.91
CA ALA A 230 -2.58 8.11 2.47
C ALA A 230 -2.82 6.76 1.80
N VAL A 231 -3.49 6.78 0.65
CA VAL A 231 -3.75 5.59 -0.15
C VAL A 231 -3.39 5.84 -1.61
N LEU A 232 -2.69 4.91 -2.20
CA LEU A 232 -2.50 4.81 -3.65
C LEU A 232 -3.26 3.59 -4.15
N LEU A 233 -4.43 3.81 -4.76
CA LEU A 233 -5.22 2.77 -5.41
C LEU A 233 -4.74 2.59 -6.84
N ILE A 234 -4.52 1.36 -7.25
CA ILE A 234 -4.30 1.00 -8.64
C ILE A 234 -5.50 0.15 -9.07
N THR A 235 -6.28 0.64 -10.02
CA THR A 235 -7.46 -0.06 -10.52
C THR A 235 -7.71 0.22 -11.99
N HIS A 236 -8.39 -0.71 -12.65
CA HIS A 236 -8.91 -0.55 -14.00
C HIS A 236 -10.38 -0.15 -14.02
N TYR A 237 -11.08 -0.27 -12.88
CA TYR A 237 -12.53 -0.14 -12.81
C TYR A 237 -12.95 0.99 -11.89
N GLN A 238 -13.92 1.77 -12.34
CA GLN A 238 -14.53 2.81 -11.56
C GLN A 238 -15.27 2.28 -10.33
N ARG A 239 -15.80 1.06 -10.37
CA ARG A 239 -16.68 0.51 -9.33
C ARG A 239 -16.12 0.63 -7.91
N LEU A 240 -14.81 0.41 -7.70
CA LEU A 240 -14.20 0.62 -6.39
C LEU A 240 -14.16 2.11 -6.03
N LEU A 241 -13.93 2.98 -7.01
CA LEU A 241 -13.84 4.43 -6.81
C LEU A 241 -15.17 5.05 -6.42
N ASP A 242 -16.31 4.42 -6.77
CA ASP A 242 -17.64 4.86 -6.31
C ASP A 242 -17.80 4.73 -4.78
N TYR A 243 -17.16 3.73 -4.18
CA TYR A 243 -17.15 3.54 -2.72
C TYR A 243 -16.05 4.33 -2.02
N VAL A 244 -14.83 4.35 -2.58
CA VAL A 244 -13.67 4.96 -1.93
C VAL A 244 -13.57 6.46 -2.19
N LYS A 245 -14.06 6.96 -3.33
CA LYS A 245 -14.06 8.39 -3.75
C LYS A 245 -12.69 9.02 -3.61
N PRO A 246 -11.76 8.77 -4.55
CA PRO A 246 -10.42 9.33 -4.52
C PRO A 246 -10.45 10.86 -4.61
N ASP A 247 -9.48 11.51 -3.98
CA ASP A 247 -9.27 12.96 -4.09
C ASP A 247 -8.64 13.32 -5.42
N PHE A 248 -7.78 12.43 -5.95
CA PHE A 248 -7.12 12.59 -7.26
C PHE A 248 -7.16 11.29 -8.05
N VAL A 249 -7.33 11.43 -9.36
CA VAL A 249 -7.22 10.34 -10.34
C VAL A 249 -6.10 10.67 -11.32
N HIS A 250 -5.17 9.75 -11.49
CA HIS A 250 -4.03 9.87 -12.40
C HIS A 250 -4.13 8.85 -13.51
N VAL A 251 -3.84 9.28 -14.73
CA VAL A 251 -3.73 8.40 -15.88
C VAL A 251 -2.28 8.04 -16.11
N LEU A 252 -1.96 6.76 -15.95
CA LEU A 252 -0.66 6.21 -16.28
C LEU A 252 -0.69 5.62 -17.70
N ALA A 253 0.13 6.16 -18.59
CA ALA A 253 0.32 5.66 -19.94
C ALA A 253 1.80 5.67 -20.29
N ASP A 254 2.27 4.63 -20.96
CA ASP A 254 3.68 4.45 -21.36
C ASP A 254 4.71 4.79 -20.25
N GLY A 255 4.43 4.35 -19.03
CA GLY A 255 5.32 4.53 -17.89
C GLY A 255 5.37 5.94 -17.28
N ARG A 256 4.43 6.82 -17.62
CA ARG A 256 4.35 8.21 -17.13
C ARG A 256 2.93 8.59 -16.72
N ILE A 257 2.80 9.49 -15.77
CA ILE A 257 1.53 10.16 -15.52
C ILE A 257 1.31 11.18 -16.63
N THR A 258 0.26 10.96 -17.44
CA THR A 258 -0.06 11.83 -18.59
C THR A 258 -1.15 12.84 -18.27
N ARG A 259 -2.03 12.51 -17.32
CA ARG A 259 -3.13 13.39 -16.90
C ARG A 259 -3.44 13.18 -15.42
N THR A 260 -3.84 14.24 -14.74
CA THR A 260 -4.33 14.23 -13.36
C THR A 260 -5.62 15.04 -13.28
N GLY A 261 -6.61 14.54 -12.56
CA GLY A 261 -7.90 15.20 -12.33
C GLY A 261 -8.54 14.75 -11.03
N GLY A 262 -9.76 15.18 -10.77
CA GLY A 262 -10.58 14.68 -9.67
C GLY A 262 -11.30 13.38 -10.01
N ALA A 263 -12.30 13.02 -9.19
CA ALA A 263 -13.06 11.77 -9.37
C ALA A 263 -13.80 11.71 -10.73
N GLU A 264 -14.15 12.87 -11.31
CA GLU A 264 -14.78 12.98 -12.63
C GLU A 264 -13.93 12.40 -13.76
N LEU A 265 -12.59 12.42 -13.62
CA LEU A 265 -11.69 11.82 -14.61
C LEU A 265 -11.89 10.31 -14.73
N ALA A 266 -12.21 9.62 -13.64
CA ALA A 266 -12.50 8.18 -13.69
C ALA A 266 -13.76 7.89 -14.53
N LEU A 267 -14.81 8.71 -14.40
CA LEU A 267 -16.04 8.62 -15.19
C LEU A 267 -15.77 8.84 -16.69
N GLU A 268 -14.96 9.84 -16.99
CA GLU A 268 -14.53 10.12 -18.36
C GLU A 268 -13.80 8.94 -18.99
N LEU A 269 -12.83 8.36 -18.25
CA LEU A 269 -12.06 7.21 -18.70
C LEU A 269 -12.90 5.94 -18.93
N GLU A 270 -13.92 5.72 -18.09
CA GLU A 270 -14.84 4.59 -18.27
C GLU A 270 -15.72 4.76 -19.52
N ARG A 271 -16.20 5.99 -19.77
CA ARG A 271 -17.04 6.30 -20.92
C ARG A 271 -16.29 6.30 -22.25
N ASP A 272 -15.13 6.95 -22.29
CA ASP A 272 -14.40 7.27 -23.54
C ASP A 272 -13.21 6.32 -23.79
N GLY A 273 -12.80 5.57 -22.74
CA GLY A 273 -11.64 4.70 -22.79
C GLY A 273 -10.32 5.47 -22.79
N TYR A 274 -9.21 4.74 -22.97
CA TYR A 274 -7.84 5.31 -22.96
C TYR A 274 -7.33 5.74 -24.35
N LYS A 275 -8.13 5.65 -25.41
CA LYS A 275 -7.68 5.82 -26.79
C LYS A 275 -7.27 7.26 -27.13
N GLU A 276 -7.90 8.26 -26.52
CA GLU A 276 -7.59 9.68 -26.76
C GLU A 276 -6.37 10.20 -25.96
N LEU A 277 -5.84 9.38 -25.04
CA LEU A 277 -4.74 9.76 -24.16
C LEU A 277 -3.36 9.34 -24.67
N ALA A 278 -3.31 8.68 -25.81
CA ALA A 278 -2.07 8.22 -26.47
C ALA A 278 -1.62 9.11 -27.65
N ALA A 279 -2.28 10.26 -27.83
CA ALA A 279 -1.95 11.22 -28.89
C ALA A 279 -1.07 12.38 -28.41
#